data_a78de627ac6f9ffc12a546207be6d823
#
_entry.id   a78de627ac6f9ffc12a546207be6d823
#
_cell.length_a   1.000
_cell.length_b   1.000
_cell.length_c   1.000
_cell.angle_alpha   90.00
_cell.angle_beta   90.00
_cell.angle_gamma   90.00
#
_symmetry.space_group_name_H-M   'P 1'
#
loop_
_entity.id
_entity.type
_entity.pdbx_description
1 polymer ?
#
loop_
_entity_poly.entity_id
_entity_poly.type
_entity_poly.pdbx_seq_one_letter_code
_entity_poly.pdbx_strand_id
1 'polypeptide(L)'
;HPNLLHLNHFDVFGQCPFLVMPYCPKGSSASLKGKMSEKQIWRFIRDVSCGLMFLHNQNPPIIHQDIKPDNILIGDDDKFIISDFGISRKLEHTFRKSINKVESSGTLAYMGPERFAEKPLIVATSDIWSLGMSVYELSTGLVLWEGMGGCVQLNGARIPALDNGYSPQLDQFLHACLSLNTWDRPTAQQAYN
;
A
#
# COMPACT_ATOMS: atom_id res chain seq x y z
N HIS A 1 -13.89 3.77 9.30
CA HIS A 1 -12.66 4.26 9.93
C HIS A 1 -12.20 5.54 9.22
N PRO A 2 -11.66 6.57 9.92
CA PRO A 2 -11.37 7.88 9.30
C PRO A 2 -10.32 7.86 8.17
N ASN A 3 -9.46 6.83 8.11
CA ASN A 3 -8.48 6.64 7.03
C ASN A 3 -8.85 5.51 6.06
N LEU A 4 -10.12 5.08 6.04
CA LEU A 4 -10.65 4.14 5.05
C LEU A 4 -11.84 4.78 4.35
N LEU A 5 -11.91 4.68 3.02
CA LEU A 5 -13.01 5.24 2.25
C LEU A 5 -14.31 4.57 2.67
N HIS A 6 -15.27 5.38 3.09
CA HIS A 6 -16.56 4.89 3.54
C HIS A 6 -17.47 4.56 2.35
N LEU A 7 -18.19 3.44 2.42
CA LEU A 7 -19.27 3.12 1.49
C LEU A 7 -20.58 3.70 2.05
N ASN A 8 -21.16 4.66 1.35
CA ASN A 8 -22.42 5.27 1.73
C ASN A 8 -23.61 4.39 1.34
N HIS A 9 -23.55 3.80 0.14
CA HIS A 9 -24.63 3.00 -0.39
C HIS A 9 -24.15 1.99 -1.43
N PHE A 10 -24.77 0.83 -1.48
CA PHE A 10 -24.62 -0.18 -2.52
C PHE A 10 -26.00 -0.54 -3.05
N ASP A 11 -26.13 -0.59 -4.37
CA ASP A 11 -27.35 -1.05 -5.02
C ASP A 11 -27.05 -1.66 -6.38
N VAL A 12 -28.08 -2.25 -7.02
CA VAL A 12 -27.99 -2.87 -8.34
C VAL A 12 -29.07 -2.28 -9.24
N PHE A 13 -28.68 -1.64 -10.33
CA PHE A 13 -29.61 -1.18 -11.36
C PHE A 13 -29.55 -2.13 -12.57
N GLY A 14 -30.62 -2.91 -12.73
CA GLY A 14 -30.63 -3.99 -13.72
C GLY A 14 -29.63 -5.09 -13.37
N GLN A 15 -28.57 -5.22 -14.18
CA GLN A 15 -27.46 -6.14 -13.92
C GLN A 15 -26.16 -5.41 -13.52
N CYS A 16 -26.22 -4.10 -13.32
CA CYS A 16 -25.06 -3.28 -13.02
C CYS A 16 -25.04 -2.93 -11.53
N PRO A 17 -24.12 -3.50 -10.74
CA PRO A 17 -23.89 -3.06 -9.36
C PRO A 17 -23.22 -1.67 -9.34
N PHE A 18 -23.60 -0.82 -8.39
CA PHE A 18 -22.96 0.47 -8.18
C PHE A 18 -22.70 0.74 -6.70
N LEU A 19 -21.65 1.48 -6.43
CA LEU A 19 -21.22 1.91 -5.11
C LEU A 19 -21.30 3.44 -5.04
N VAL A 20 -21.86 3.97 -3.96
CA VAL A 20 -21.87 5.40 -3.67
C VAL A 20 -20.89 5.66 -2.54
N MET A 21 -19.92 6.50 -2.79
CA MET A 21 -18.85 6.84 -1.86
C MET A 21 -18.64 8.35 -1.80
N PRO A 22 -18.08 8.90 -0.71
CA PRO A 22 -17.70 10.32 -0.66
C PRO A 22 -16.75 10.68 -1.82
N TYR A 23 -17.01 11.82 -2.43
CA TYR A 23 -16.13 12.36 -3.46
C TYR A 23 -14.95 13.08 -2.83
N CYS A 24 -13.75 12.73 -3.23
CA CYS A 24 -12.51 13.40 -2.82
C CYS A 24 -12.01 14.31 -3.94
N PRO A 25 -12.30 15.62 -3.90
CA PRO A 25 -12.03 16.52 -5.04
C PRO A 25 -10.54 16.73 -5.32
N LYS A 26 -9.66 16.46 -4.34
CA LYS A 26 -8.20 16.54 -4.50
C LYS A 26 -7.61 15.32 -5.20
N GLY A 27 -8.43 14.30 -5.49
CA GLY A 27 -8.01 13.07 -6.16
C GLY A 27 -7.15 12.18 -5.27
N SER A 28 -6.22 11.44 -5.87
CA SER A 28 -5.32 10.54 -5.18
C SER A 28 -3.95 11.16 -4.91
N SER A 29 -3.20 10.56 -3.98
CA SER A 29 -1.83 10.96 -3.65
C SER A 29 -0.84 10.77 -4.82
N ALA A 30 -1.24 10.07 -5.89
CA ALA A 30 -0.44 9.96 -7.12
C ALA A 30 -0.11 11.32 -7.74
N SER A 31 -0.95 12.35 -7.57
CA SER A 31 -0.69 13.72 -8.03
C SER A 31 0.46 14.41 -7.29
N LEU A 32 0.90 13.84 -6.15
CA LEU A 32 1.95 14.37 -5.27
C LEU A 32 3.30 13.69 -5.44
N LYS A 33 3.46 12.77 -6.40
CA LYS A 33 4.70 12.03 -6.65
C LYS A 33 5.90 12.98 -6.85
N GLY A 34 6.96 12.80 -6.05
CA GLY A 34 8.18 13.62 -6.08
C GLY A 34 7.99 15.06 -5.61
N LYS A 35 6.86 15.41 -5.00
CA LYS A 35 6.54 16.78 -4.59
C LYS A 35 6.28 16.94 -3.09
N MET A 36 6.29 15.84 -2.33
CA MET A 36 5.96 15.86 -0.93
C MET A 36 7.18 16.25 -0.08
N SER A 37 6.98 17.17 0.86
CA SER A 37 7.93 17.42 1.94
C SER A 37 7.97 16.21 2.88
N GLU A 38 9.06 16.06 3.64
CA GLU A 38 9.19 14.98 4.62
C GLU A 38 8.04 14.97 5.64
N LYS A 39 7.60 16.14 6.09
CA LYS A 39 6.42 16.26 6.97
C LYS A 39 5.16 15.67 6.36
N GLN A 40 4.95 15.86 5.05
CA GLN A 40 3.80 15.28 4.34
C GLN A 40 3.96 13.77 4.16
N ILE A 41 5.18 13.28 3.91
CA ILE A 41 5.48 11.83 3.85
C ILE A 41 5.18 11.16 5.20
N TRP A 42 5.63 11.75 6.33
CA TRP A 42 5.31 11.20 7.66
C TRP A 42 3.80 11.22 7.96
N ARG A 43 3.09 12.26 7.51
CA ARG A 43 1.63 12.28 7.61
C ARG A 43 1.00 11.17 6.78
N PHE A 44 1.47 10.96 5.54
CA PHE A 44 1.03 9.88 4.67
C PHE A 44 1.24 8.51 5.34
N ILE A 45 2.45 8.26 5.85
CA ILE A 45 2.78 7.02 6.57
C ILE A 45 1.81 6.81 7.73
N ARG A 46 1.63 7.81 8.57
CA ARG A 46 0.76 7.74 9.74
C ARG A 46 -0.70 7.44 9.37
N ASP A 47 -1.26 8.17 8.43
CA ASP A 47 -2.66 8.04 8.04
C ASP A 47 -2.94 6.68 7.39
N VAL A 48 -2.07 6.24 6.47
CA VAL A 48 -2.19 4.92 5.83
C VAL A 48 -1.99 3.81 6.85
N SER A 49 -0.97 3.89 7.72
CA SER A 49 -0.75 2.90 8.78
C SER A 49 -1.92 2.79 9.75
N CYS A 50 -2.59 3.91 10.08
CA CYS A 50 -3.79 3.91 10.91
C CYS A 50 -4.95 3.14 10.26
N GLY A 51 -5.16 3.32 8.96
CA GLY A 51 -6.14 2.56 8.19
C GLY A 51 -5.80 1.07 8.11
N LEU A 52 -4.53 0.74 7.82
CA LEU A 52 -4.04 -0.64 7.77
C LEU A 52 -4.14 -1.33 9.13
N MET A 53 -3.81 -0.65 10.21
CA MET A 53 -3.96 -1.18 11.57
C MET A 53 -5.40 -1.61 11.86
N PHE A 54 -6.38 -0.79 11.45
CA PHE A 54 -7.79 -1.16 11.59
C PHE A 54 -8.13 -2.42 10.80
N LEU A 55 -7.66 -2.55 9.55
CA LEU A 55 -7.91 -3.73 8.70
C LEU A 55 -7.22 -4.99 9.25
N HIS A 56 -5.95 -4.88 9.62
CA HIS A 56 -5.15 -6.01 10.10
C HIS A 56 -5.63 -6.54 11.46
N ASN A 57 -6.30 -5.71 12.28
CA ASN A 57 -6.87 -6.09 13.57
C ASN A 57 -8.28 -6.70 13.47
N GLN A 58 -8.85 -6.84 12.25
CA GLN A 58 -10.11 -7.56 12.08
C GLN A 58 -9.94 -9.05 12.36
N ASN A 59 -11.04 -9.75 12.66
CA ASN A 59 -11.03 -11.20 12.82
C ASN A 59 -12.00 -11.85 11.81
N PRO A 60 -11.50 -12.53 10.78
CA PRO A 60 -10.08 -12.67 10.40
C PRO A 60 -9.47 -11.37 9.86
N PRO A 61 -8.13 -11.22 9.92
CA PRO A 61 -7.46 -10.04 9.38
C PRO A 61 -7.77 -9.79 7.91
N ILE A 62 -7.94 -8.51 7.55
CA ILE A 62 -8.16 -8.08 6.17
C ILE A 62 -6.84 -7.51 5.64
N ILE A 63 -6.31 -8.11 4.56
CA ILE A 63 -5.12 -7.63 3.87
C ILE A 63 -5.56 -6.88 2.62
N HIS A 64 -5.10 -5.65 2.42
CA HIS A 64 -5.55 -4.78 1.32
C HIS A 64 -5.02 -5.26 -0.04
N GLN A 65 -3.72 -5.55 -0.14
CA GLN A 65 -3.00 -6.09 -1.29
C GLN A 65 -2.81 -5.13 -2.49
N ASP A 66 -3.34 -3.92 -2.45
CA ASP A 66 -3.18 -2.92 -3.51
C ASP A 66 -2.94 -1.51 -2.94
N ILE A 67 -2.08 -1.42 -1.92
CA ILE A 67 -1.61 -0.14 -1.40
C ILE A 67 -0.65 0.48 -2.43
N LYS A 68 -1.05 1.63 -2.96
CA LYS A 68 -0.27 2.44 -3.93
C LYS A 68 -0.80 3.88 -3.94
N PRO A 69 -0.03 4.86 -4.42
CA PRO A 69 -0.45 6.26 -4.43
C PRO A 69 -1.80 6.51 -5.12
N ASP A 70 -2.12 5.72 -6.15
CA ASP A 70 -3.38 5.83 -6.89
C ASP A 70 -4.60 5.47 -6.06
N ASN A 71 -4.46 4.55 -5.11
CA ASN A 71 -5.53 4.07 -4.22
C ASN A 71 -5.57 4.79 -2.86
N ILE A 72 -4.73 5.79 -2.65
CA ILE A 72 -4.77 6.63 -1.45
C ILE A 72 -5.32 7.99 -1.82
N LEU A 73 -6.56 8.25 -1.46
CA LEU A 73 -7.25 9.51 -1.75
C LEU A 73 -6.85 10.61 -0.75
N ILE A 74 -6.99 11.86 -1.21
CA ILE A 74 -6.76 13.04 -0.38
C ILE A 74 -8.13 13.62 -0.02
N GLY A 75 -8.53 13.41 1.24
CA GLY A 75 -9.76 13.93 1.80
C GLY A 75 -9.63 15.36 2.31
N ASP A 76 -10.61 15.75 3.12
CA ASP A 76 -10.58 17.04 3.82
C ASP A 76 -9.38 17.11 4.77
N ASP A 77 -8.90 18.34 5.02
CA ASP A 77 -7.72 18.62 5.86
C ASP A 77 -6.45 17.86 5.43
N ASP A 78 -6.33 17.54 4.12
CA ASP A 78 -5.22 16.78 3.53
C ASP A 78 -5.00 15.40 4.18
N LYS A 79 -6.05 14.80 4.69
CA LYS A 79 -6.04 13.45 5.27
C LYS A 79 -5.91 12.41 4.16
N PHE A 80 -5.04 11.43 4.36
CA PHE A 80 -4.90 10.31 3.44
C PHE A 80 -5.88 9.18 3.79
N ILE A 81 -6.60 8.69 2.78
CA ILE A 81 -7.72 7.75 2.91
C ILE A 81 -7.49 6.57 1.96
N ILE A 82 -7.39 5.37 2.50
CA ILE A 82 -7.26 4.14 1.70
C ILE A 82 -8.59 3.88 0.99
N SER A 83 -8.52 3.64 -0.31
CA SER A 83 -9.66 3.29 -1.17
C SER A 83 -9.38 2.01 -1.95
N ASP A 84 -10.35 1.58 -2.75
CA ASP A 84 -10.27 0.40 -3.63
C ASP A 84 -10.00 -0.92 -2.91
N PHE A 85 -11.01 -1.43 -2.25
CA PHE A 85 -11.02 -2.73 -1.59
C PHE A 85 -11.31 -3.91 -2.55
N GLY A 86 -11.21 -3.70 -3.88
CA GLY A 86 -11.63 -4.67 -4.90
C GLY A 86 -10.90 -6.01 -4.86
N ILE A 87 -9.64 -6.03 -4.41
CA ILE A 87 -8.85 -7.25 -4.26
C ILE A 87 -8.51 -7.61 -2.81
N SER A 88 -9.02 -6.84 -1.85
CA SER A 88 -8.81 -7.10 -0.41
C SER A 88 -9.33 -8.48 -0.01
N ARG A 89 -8.57 -9.20 0.80
CA ARG A 89 -8.93 -10.57 1.19
C ARG A 89 -8.92 -10.73 2.70
N LYS A 90 -9.98 -11.39 3.21
CA LYS A 90 -9.94 -11.98 4.55
C LYS A 90 -9.06 -13.22 4.50
N LEU A 91 -8.19 -13.38 5.48
CA LEU A 91 -7.39 -14.60 5.66
C LEU A 91 -8.27 -15.75 6.19
N GLU A 92 -9.16 -16.26 5.34
CA GLU A 92 -9.86 -17.50 5.61
C GLU A 92 -9.09 -18.67 5.01
N HIS A 93 -9.14 -19.82 5.67
CA HIS A 93 -8.35 -21.04 5.36
C HIS A 93 -8.54 -21.65 3.96
N THR A 94 -9.15 -20.96 3.01
CA THR A 94 -9.48 -21.51 1.70
C THR A 94 -8.64 -20.88 0.60
N PHE A 95 -7.33 -21.18 0.55
CA PHE A 95 -6.44 -20.64 -0.45
C PHE A 95 -5.79 -21.69 -1.34
N ARG A 96 -6.45 -22.13 -2.39
CA ARG A 96 -5.81 -22.91 -3.44
C ARG A 96 -6.35 -22.69 -4.88
N LYS A 97 -7.05 -21.63 -5.20
CA LYS A 97 -7.40 -21.40 -6.62
C LYS A 97 -7.40 -19.91 -6.94
N SER A 98 -6.48 -19.50 -7.76
CA SER A 98 -6.43 -18.33 -8.64
C SER A 98 -5.18 -17.46 -8.50
N ILE A 99 -4.00 -18.06 -8.73
CA ILE A 99 -2.82 -17.29 -9.08
C ILE A 99 -2.50 -17.57 -10.55
N ASN A 100 -3.47 -17.35 -11.44
CA ASN A 100 -3.25 -17.52 -12.86
C ASN A 100 -3.44 -16.25 -13.69
N LYS A 101 -3.40 -15.06 -13.06
CA LYS A 101 -3.25 -13.82 -13.82
C LYS A 101 -2.61 -12.76 -12.93
N VAL A 102 -1.33 -12.53 -13.10
CA VAL A 102 -0.67 -11.25 -12.78
C VAL A 102 -1.22 -10.26 -13.82
N GLU A 103 -2.39 -9.68 -13.52
CA GLU A 103 -2.98 -8.66 -14.37
C GLU A 103 -2.54 -7.29 -13.87
N SER A 104 -1.95 -6.53 -14.77
CA SER A 104 -1.55 -5.14 -14.77
C SER A 104 -0.20 -4.80 -14.12
N SER A 105 0.65 -4.16 -14.90
CA SER A 105 1.98 -3.67 -14.52
C SER A 105 1.98 -2.72 -13.31
N GLY A 106 0.88 -2.02 -13.04
CA GLY A 106 0.79 -1.09 -11.91
C GLY A 106 0.80 -1.78 -10.54
N THR A 107 0.07 -2.85 -10.37
CA THR A 107 0.00 -3.61 -9.12
C THR A 107 1.30 -4.37 -8.85
N LEU A 108 1.95 -4.90 -9.89
CA LEU A 108 3.23 -5.60 -9.80
C LEU A 108 4.31 -4.76 -9.11
N ALA A 109 4.37 -3.47 -9.42
CA ALA A 109 5.35 -2.54 -8.89
C ALA A 109 5.38 -2.47 -7.35
N TYR A 110 4.25 -2.72 -6.70
CA TYR A 110 4.10 -2.61 -5.23
C TYR A 110 4.04 -3.97 -4.53
N MET A 111 4.23 -5.07 -5.26
CA MET A 111 4.22 -6.41 -4.68
C MET A 111 5.54 -6.74 -3.99
N GLY A 112 5.46 -7.26 -2.77
CA GLY A 112 6.61 -7.75 -2.04
C GLY A 112 7.21 -9.04 -2.61
N PRO A 113 8.48 -9.35 -2.29
CA PRO A 113 9.20 -10.53 -2.81
C PRO A 113 8.50 -11.85 -2.48
N GLU A 114 7.80 -11.93 -1.34
CA GLU A 114 7.03 -13.12 -0.93
C GLU A 114 5.91 -13.50 -1.89
N ARG A 115 5.49 -12.57 -2.76
CA ARG A 115 4.45 -12.80 -3.77
C ARG A 115 4.97 -13.55 -5.00
N PHE A 116 6.29 -13.58 -5.19
CA PHE A 116 6.99 -14.21 -6.33
C PHE A 116 7.60 -15.57 -5.99
N ALA A 117 7.43 -16.05 -4.75
CA ALA A 117 7.87 -17.37 -4.35
C ALA A 117 7.02 -18.49 -4.99
N GLU A 118 7.55 -19.72 -5.05
CA GLU A 118 6.78 -20.90 -5.51
C GLU A 118 5.46 -21.08 -4.77
N LYS A 119 5.43 -20.71 -3.49
CA LYS A 119 4.23 -20.65 -2.66
C LYS A 119 4.04 -19.20 -2.21
N PRO A 120 3.34 -18.39 -3.01
CA PRO A 120 3.11 -17.00 -2.67
C PRO A 120 2.43 -16.82 -1.31
N LEU A 121 2.98 -15.93 -0.50
CA LEU A 121 2.48 -15.63 0.83
C LEU A 121 1.74 -14.28 0.81
N ILE A 122 0.61 -14.20 1.51
CA ILE A 122 -0.14 -12.97 1.75
C ILE A 122 -0.26 -12.80 3.26
N VAL A 123 0.37 -11.77 3.77
CA VAL A 123 0.39 -11.44 5.20
C VAL A 123 0.19 -9.94 5.41
N ALA A 124 -0.14 -9.53 6.62
CA ALA A 124 -0.36 -8.12 6.95
C ALA A 124 0.83 -7.22 6.55
N THR A 125 2.05 -7.71 6.73
CA THR A 125 3.28 -6.99 6.36
C THR A 125 3.56 -6.95 4.84
N SER A 126 2.74 -7.61 4.01
CA SER A 126 2.74 -7.37 2.56
C SER A 126 2.21 -5.97 2.21
N ASP A 127 1.20 -5.48 2.94
CA ASP A 127 0.71 -4.09 2.79
C ASP A 127 1.77 -3.07 3.24
N ILE A 128 2.61 -3.43 4.22
CA ILE A 128 3.71 -2.56 4.69
C ILE A 128 4.82 -2.45 3.64
N TRP A 129 5.11 -3.52 2.91
CA TRP A 129 5.98 -3.44 1.74
C TRP A 129 5.43 -2.45 0.72
N SER A 130 4.15 -2.59 0.35
CA SER A 130 3.48 -1.71 -0.61
C SER A 130 3.45 -0.25 -0.13
N LEU A 131 3.33 -0.01 1.19
CA LEU A 131 3.49 1.31 1.81
C LEU A 131 4.91 1.84 1.58
N GLY A 132 5.96 1.04 1.81
CA GLY A 132 7.35 1.43 1.53
C GLY A 132 7.58 1.82 0.07
N MET A 133 7.08 1.02 -0.88
CA MET A 133 7.13 1.33 -2.31
C MET A 133 6.44 2.66 -2.63
N SER A 134 5.27 2.91 -2.01
CA SER A 134 4.52 4.17 -2.16
C SER A 134 5.29 5.36 -1.58
N VAL A 135 5.93 5.20 -0.43
CA VAL A 135 6.77 6.22 0.20
C VAL A 135 7.94 6.58 -0.71
N TYR A 136 8.63 5.59 -1.27
CA TYR A 136 9.72 5.84 -2.22
C TYR A 136 9.25 6.67 -3.42
N GLU A 137 8.14 6.25 -4.05
CA GLU A 137 7.60 6.94 -5.22
C GLU A 137 7.11 8.37 -4.91
N LEU A 138 6.45 8.58 -3.78
CA LEU A 138 6.00 9.91 -3.35
C LEU A 138 7.17 10.83 -3.02
N SER A 139 8.28 10.28 -2.51
CA SER A 139 9.48 11.04 -2.18
C SER A 139 10.31 11.39 -3.41
N THR A 140 10.49 10.46 -4.35
CA THR A 140 11.41 10.61 -5.48
C THR A 140 10.74 10.96 -6.80
N GLY A 141 9.45 10.66 -6.93
CA GLY A 141 8.71 10.73 -8.20
C GLY A 141 8.95 9.52 -9.12
N LEU A 142 9.76 8.57 -8.70
CA LEU A 142 10.17 7.40 -9.49
C LEU A 142 9.59 6.12 -8.89
N VAL A 143 9.12 5.24 -9.75
CA VAL A 143 8.74 3.88 -9.34
C VAL A 143 10.01 3.05 -9.17
N LEU A 144 10.21 2.51 -7.96
CA LEU A 144 11.41 1.74 -7.63
C LEU A 144 11.53 0.52 -8.57
N TRP A 145 12.77 0.26 -9.03
CA TRP A 145 13.10 -0.84 -9.93
C TRP A 145 12.23 -0.90 -11.19
N GLU A 146 11.93 0.25 -11.78
CA GLU A 146 11.16 0.35 -13.03
C GLU A 146 9.81 -0.39 -12.99
N GLY A 147 9.23 -0.52 -11.80
CA GLY A 147 7.94 -1.18 -11.61
C GLY A 147 7.98 -2.71 -11.55
N MET A 148 9.16 -3.31 -11.45
CA MET A 148 9.30 -4.77 -11.37
C MET A 148 8.97 -5.35 -9.98
N GLY A 149 8.76 -4.50 -8.96
CA GLY A 149 8.42 -4.94 -7.61
C GLY A 149 9.51 -5.73 -6.92
N GLY A 150 9.14 -6.48 -5.90
CA GLY A 150 10.07 -7.24 -5.05
C GLY A 150 10.79 -8.41 -5.74
N CYS A 151 10.39 -8.80 -6.97
CA CYS A 151 11.06 -9.89 -7.67
C CYS A 151 12.53 -9.57 -7.99
N VAL A 152 12.87 -8.31 -8.24
CA VAL A 152 14.27 -7.90 -8.52
C VAL A 152 15.13 -7.91 -7.26
N GLN A 153 14.53 -7.66 -6.10
CA GLN A 153 15.26 -7.75 -4.83
C GLN A 153 15.64 -9.20 -4.50
N LEU A 154 14.83 -10.19 -4.88
CA LEU A 154 15.20 -11.61 -4.81
C LEU A 154 16.46 -11.93 -5.63
N ASN A 155 16.74 -11.15 -6.67
CA ASN A 155 17.93 -11.25 -7.50
C ASN A 155 19.07 -10.30 -7.04
N GLY A 156 19.02 -9.78 -5.82
CA GLY A 156 20.06 -8.98 -5.21
C GLY A 156 20.04 -7.48 -5.50
N ALA A 157 18.92 -6.95 -6.08
CA ALA A 157 18.78 -5.51 -6.24
C ALA A 157 18.73 -4.81 -4.87
N ARG A 158 19.49 -3.71 -4.76
CA ARG A 158 19.54 -2.90 -3.53
C ARG A 158 18.45 -1.85 -3.55
N ILE A 159 18.00 -1.47 -2.35
CA ILE A 159 17.13 -0.32 -2.16
C ILE A 159 18.04 0.92 -2.23
N PRO A 160 17.80 1.87 -3.16
CA PRO A 160 18.53 3.13 -3.17
C PRO A 160 18.19 3.96 -1.93
N ALA A 161 19.16 4.67 -1.38
CA ALA A 161 18.91 5.63 -0.32
C ALA A 161 17.99 6.78 -0.81
N LEU A 162 17.21 7.33 0.11
CA LEU A 162 16.46 8.56 -0.16
C LEU A 162 17.43 9.74 -0.09
N ASP A 163 17.94 10.14 -1.26
CA ASP A 163 18.68 11.37 -1.41
C ASP A 163 17.73 12.58 -1.43
N ASN A 164 18.24 13.78 -1.53
CA ASN A 164 17.46 15.02 -1.73
C ASN A 164 16.76 15.62 -0.49
N GLY A 165 17.43 15.58 0.68
CA GLY A 165 17.01 16.36 1.84
C GLY A 165 16.01 15.68 2.76
N TYR A 166 15.80 14.38 2.59
CA TYR A 166 15.09 13.55 3.56
C TYR A 166 16.01 13.12 4.70
N SER A 167 15.43 12.95 5.88
CA SER A 167 16.19 12.54 7.06
C SER A 167 16.64 11.07 6.99
N PRO A 168 17.75 10.71 7.68
CA PRO A 168 18.15 9.32 7.84
C PRO A 168 17.06 8.44 8.49
N GLN A 169 16.17 9.03 9.29
CA GLN A 169 15.06 8.32 9.93
C GLN A 169 14.04 7.85 8.91
N LEU A 170 13.69 8.70 7.92
CA LEU A 170 12.78 8.31 6.85
C LEU A 170 13.38 7.22 5.97
N ASP A 171 14.67 7.34 5.65
CA ASP A 171 15.40 6.32 4.89
C ASP A 171 15.44 4.97 5.63
N GLN A 172 15.72 4.98 6.94
CA GLN A 172 15.68 3.78 7.78
C GLN A 172 14.29 3.14 7.81
N PHE A 173 13.22 3.95 7.93
CA PHE A 173 11.84 3.47 7.88
C PHE A 173 11.55 2.80 6.53
N LEU A 174 11.94 3.44 5.43
CA LEU A 174 11.79 2.88 4.08
C LEU A 174 12.48 1.51 3.96
N HIS A 175 13.74 1.42 4.37
CA HIS A 175 14.50 0.17 4.32
C HIS A 175 13.87 -0.92 5.20
N ALA A 176 13.33 -0.58 6.36
CA ALA A 176 12.63 -1.53 7.22
C ALA A 176 11.34 -2.06 6.54
N CYS A 177 10.55 -1.18 5.91
CA CYS A 177 9.36 -1.60 5.17
C CYS A 177 9.70 -2.54 4.01
N LEU A 178 10.83 -2.31 3.34
CA LEU A 178 11.28 -3.07 2.16
C LEU A 178 12.23 -4.23 2.52
N SER A 179 12.21 -4.73 3.75
CA SER A 179 12.95 -5.93 4.14
C SER A 179 12.45 -7.15 3.38
N LEU A 180 13.39 -8.00 2.89
CA LEU A 180 13.07 -9.24 2.19
C LEU A 180 12.20 -10.17 3.04
N ASN A 181 12.61 -10.34 4.30
CA ASN A 181 11.89 -11.14 5.25
C ASN A 181 10.67 -10.37 5.78
N THR A 182 9.49 -10.94 5.64
CA THR A 182 8.23 -10.35 6.08
C THR A 182 8.16 -10.07 7.59
N TRP A 183 8.92 -10.82 8.41
CA TRP A 183 8.96 -10.67 9.87
C TRP A 183 9.83 -9.50 10.34
N ASP A 184 10.76 -9.04 9.51
CA ASP A 184 11.64 -7.91 9.82
C ASP A 184 10.98 -6.56 9.47
N ARG A 185 9.84 -6.59 8.76
CA ARG A 185 9.07 -5.38 8.44
C ARG A 185 8.27 -4.91 9.66
N PRO A 186 8.10 -3.61 9.85
CA PRO A 186 7.23 -3.10 10.90
C PRO A 186 5.78 -3.58 10.67
N THR A 187 5.05 -3.79 11.76
CA THR A 187 3.59 -3.92 11.72
C THR A 187 2.96 -2.55 11.43
N ALA A 188 1.69 -2.51 11.03
CA ALA A 188 0.97 -1.25 10.85
C ALA A 188 0.95 -0.39 12.14
N GLN A 189 0.89 -1.02 13.33
CA GLN A 189 0.97 -0.34 14.61
C GLN A 189 2.36 0.29 14.85
N GLN A 190 3.43 -0.41 14.49
CA GLN A 190 4.79 0.10 14.62
C GLN A 190 5.07 1.23 13.62
N ALA A 191 4.53 1.13 12.40
CA ALA A 191 4.64 2.16 11.38
C ALA A 191 3.83 3.43 11.72
N TYR A 192 2.76 3.30 12.54
CA TYR A 192 1.96 4.43 13.01
C TYR A 192 2.65 5.23 14.13
N ASN A 193 3.39 4.55 15.03
CA ASN A 193 4.06 5.15 16.21
C ASN A 193 5.38 5.84 15.85
#